data_5701575d6395da94ec806503ae07be38
#
_entry.id   5701575d6395da94ec806503ae07be38
#
_cell.length_a   1.000
_cell.length_b   1.000
_cell.length_c   1.000
_cell.angle_alpha   90.00
_cell.angle_beta   90.00
_cell.angle_gamma   90.00
#
_symmetry.space_group_name_H-M   'P 1'
#
loop_
_entity.id
_entity.type
_entity.pdbx_description
1 polymer ?
#
loop_
_entity_poly.entity_id
_entity_poly.type
_entity_poly.pdbx_seq_one_letter_code
_entity_poly.pdbx_strand_id
1 'polypeptide(L)'
;MKKLINAAESVVSDSLTGLATAHPDSIRVDLENKVVYRSDGPVPGKVGLVSGGGSGHEPLHSGYVGRGMLDAACCGEVFTSPVPDQVMAATHAVDGGAGVLHIVKNYTGDVMNFDMAAEMANAESGVRVESVVVAD
;
A
#
# COMPACT_ATOMS: atom_id res chain seq x y z
N MET A 1 16.14 -14.87 -22.48
CA MET A 1 14.70 -15.23 -22.40
C MET A 1 13.89 -13.99 -22.78
N LYS A 2 12.90 -14.13 -23.65
CA LYS A 2 12.00 -13.03 -24.01
C LYS A 2 11.00 -12.78 -22.90
N LYS A 3 10.82 -11.52 -22.49
CA LYS A 3 9.85 -11.10 -21.48
C LYS A 3 8.86 -10.12 -22.11
N LEU A 4 7.62 -10.13 -21.63
CA LEU A 4 6.56 -9.20 -22.05
C LEU A 4 6.54 -7.97 -21.14
N ILE A 5 7.62 -7.23 -21.15
CA ILE A 5 7.80 -5.97 -20.41
C ILE A 5 8.34 -4.90 -21.37
N ASN A 6 8.08 -3.63 -21.07
CA ASN A 6 8.64 -2.50 -21.82
C ASN A 6 10.10 -2.27 -21.41
N ALA A 7 10.33 -2.00 -20.13
CA ALA A 7 11.65 -1.84 -19.54
C ALA A 7 11.66 -2.40 -18.12
N ALA A 8 12.81 -2.85 -17.63
CA ALA A 8 12.89 -3.45 -16.30
C ALA A 8 12.52 -2.44 -15.18
N GLU A 9 12.95 -1.20 -15.34
CA GLU A 9 12.69 -0.10 -14.39
C GLU A 9 11.24 0.37 -14.38
N SER A 10 10.45 0.09 -15.41
CA SER A 10 9.05 0.50 -15.50
C SER A 10 8.04 -0.59 -15.15
N VAL A 11 8.48 -1.79 -14.83
CA VAL A 11 7.60 -2.97 -14.62
C VAL A 11 6.49 -2.66 -13.61
N VAL A 12 6.84 -2.10 -12.46
CA VAL A 12 5.85 -1.80 -11.40
C VAL A 12 4.91 -0.67 -11.84
N SER A 13 5.43 0.42 -12.36
CA SER A 13 4.62 1.56 -12.81
C SER A 13 3.70 1.19 -13.97
N ASP A 14 4.16 0.39 -14.91
CA ASP A 14 3.36 -0.11 -16.05
C ASP A 14 2.23 -1.02 -15.54
N SER A 15 2.53 -1.91 -14.60
CA SER A 15 1.55 -2.80 -13.96
C SER A 15 0.46 -1.99 -13.22
N LEU A 16 0.86 -1.00 -12.45
CA LEU A 16 -0.07 -0.13 -11.70
C LEU A 16 -0.92 0.73 -12.65
N THR A 17 -0.36 1.22 -13.73
CA THR A 17 -1.09 1.94 -14.78
C THR A 17 -2.14 1.04 -15.42
N GLY A 18 -1.77 -0.21 -15.71
CA GLY A 18 -2.71 -1.21 -16.24
C GLY A 18 -3.85 -1.50 -15.27
N LEU A 19 -3.54 -1.66 -13.99
CA LEU A 19 -4.52 -1.90 -12.94
C LEU A 19 -5.52 -0.74 -12.81
N ALA A 20 -5.02 0.50 -12.79
CA ALA A 20 -5.86 1.70 -12.75
C ALA A 20 -6.78 1.82 -13.97
N THR A 21 -6.25 1.48 -15.15
CA THR A 21 -7.01 1.50 -16.41
C THR A 21 -8.11 0.44 -16.42
N ALA A 22 -7.83 -0.75 -15.85
CA ALA A 22 -8.80 -1.84 -15.80
C ALA A 22 -9.92 -1.61 -14.78
N HIS A 23 -9.65 -0.84 -13.70
CA HIS A 23 -10.58 -0.67 -12.58
C HIS A 23 -10.79 0.81 -12.18
N PRO A 24 -11.12 1.71 -13.12
CA PRO A 24 -11.15 3.16 -12.87
C PRO A 24 -12.20 3.58 -11.84
N ASP A 25 -13.27 2.80 -11.69
CA ASP A 25 -14.36 3.10 -10.74
C ASP A 25 -14.08 2.62 -9.31
N SER A 26 -13.15 1.69 -9.15
CA SER A 26 -12.90 1.00 -7.87
C SER A 26 -11.65 1.50 -7.16
N ILE A 27 -10.62 1.85 -7.92
CA ILE A 27 -9.32 2.24 -7.40
C ILE A 27 -8.76 3.49 -8.10
N ARG A 28 -7.82 4.11 -7.44
CA ARG A 28 -6.91 5.12 -7.99
C ARG A 28 -5.48 4.75 -7.60
N VAL A 29 -4.52 5.22 -8.38
CA VAL A 29 -3.11 4.89 -8.19
C VAL A 29 -2.29 6.17 -8.10
N ASP A 30 -1.46 6.24 -7.07
CA ASP A 30 -0.36 7.19 -6.97
C ASP A 30 0.89 6.52 -7.53
N LEU A 31 1.29 6.92 -8.74
CA LEU A 31 2.45 6.34 -9.41
C LEU A 31 3.78 6.82 -8.80
N GLU A 32 3.81 8.00 -8.19
CA GLU A 32 5.00 8.53 -7.55
C GLU A 32 5.37 7.69 -6.32
N ASN A 33 4.39 7.45 -5.45
CA ASN A 33 4.57 6.66 -4.25
C ASN A 33 4.30 5.15 -4.47
N LYS A 34 3.85 4.76 -5.66
CA LYS A 34 3.45 3.37 -5.99
C LYS A 34 2.46 2.80 -4.97
N VAL A 35 1.40 3.55 -4.71
CA VAL A 35 0.33 3.16 -3.80
C VAL A 35 -0.99 3.07 -4.55
N VAL A 36 -1.71 2.00 -4.28
CA VAL A 36 -3.08 1.80 -4.78
C VAL A 36 -4.06 2.14 -3.67
N TYR A 37 -5.04 2.97 -3.96
CA TYR A 37 -6.10 3.39 -3.04
C TYR A 37 -7.47 2.98 -3.55
N ARG A 38 -8.41 2.76 -2.66
CA ARG A 38 -9.81 2.71 -3.05
C ARG A 38 -10.28 4.10 -3.52
N SER A 39 -11.10 4.13 -4.56
CA SER A 39 -11.51 5.39 -5.21
C SER A 39 -12.43 6.26 -4.35
N ASP A 40 -13.16 5.66 -3.41
CA ASP A 40 -14.13 6.33 -2.53
C ASP A 40 -13.57 6.65 -1.12
N GLY A 41 -12.26 6.54 -0.94
CA GLY A 41 -11.59 6.89 0.31
C GLY A 41 -11.01 8.32 0.33
N PRO A 42 -10.57 8.81 1.49
CA PRO A 42 -10.72 8.23 2.82
C PRO A 42 -12.18 8.20 3.29
N VAL A 43 -12.54 7.23 4.12
CA VAL A 43 -13.89 7.10 4.67
C VAL A 43 -13.94 7.73 6.06
N PRO A 44 -14.69 8.81 6.27
CA PRO A 44 -14.75 9.50 7.57
C PRO A 44 -15.19 8.55 8.70
N GLY A 45 -14.46 8.59 9.82
CA GLY A 45 -14.77 7.79 11.01
C GLY A 45 -14.49 6.30 10.92
N LYS A 46 -13.97 5.83 9.79
CA LYS A 46 -13.53 4.43 9.60
C LYS A 46 -12.04 4.31 9.89
N VAL A 47 -11.63 3.25 10.58
CA VAL A 47 -10.22 2.88 10.66
C VAL A 47 -9.72 2.51 9.26
N GLY A 48 -8.68 3.20 8.77
CA GLY A 48 -8.05 2.90 7.48
C GLY A 48 -7.27 1.59 7.55
N LEU A 49 -7.37 0.76 6.52
CA LEU A 49 -6.62 -0.51 6.43
C LEU A 49 -5.54 -0.39 5.36
N VAL A 50 -4.29 -0.51 5.77
CA VAL A 50 -3.12 -0.44 4.87
C VAL A 50 -2.33 -1.73 4.97
N SER A 51 -1.95 -2.26 3.82
CA SER A 51 -0.98 -3.34 3.71
C SER A 51 0.01 -3.04 2.59
N GLY A 52 0.93 -3.93 2.34
CA GLY A 52 1.90 -3.78 1.27
C GLY A 52 2.96 -4.85 1.28
N GLY A 53 3.80 -4.78 0.28
CA GLY A 53 4.91 -5.70 0.09
C GLY A 53 5.52 -5.51 -1.29
N GLY A 54 6.53 -6.31 -1.62
CA GLY A 54 7.16 -6.30 -2.92
C GLY A 54 6.19 -6.71 -4.02
N SER A 55 6.27 -6.03 -5.16
CA SER A 55 5.56 -6.43 -6.36
C SER A 55 6.06 -7.80 -6.86
N GLY A 56 5.20 -8.59 -7.49
CA GLY A 56 5.50 -9.96 -7.92
C GLY A 56 4.77 -11.04 -7.11
N HIS A 57 4.08 -10.65 -6.05
CA HIS A 57 3.24 -11.53 -5.24
C HIS A 57 1.75 -11.43 -5.60
N GLU A 58 1.40 -10.78 -6.72
CA GLU A 58 0.00 -10.56 -7.09
C GLU A 58 -0.85 -11.82 -6.92
N PRO A 59 -2.09 -11.67 -6.42
CA PRO A 59 -2.84 -10.42 -6.20
C PRO A 59 -2.47 -9.63 -4.94
N LEU A 60 -1.50 -10.06 -4.15
CA LEU A 60 -1.03 -9.35 -2.95
C LEU A 60 -0.25 -8.09 -3.34
N HIS A 61 -0.55 -6.90 -2.84
CA HIS A 61 -1.68 -6.57 -1.96
C HIS A 61 -2.67 -5.67 -2.70
N SER A 62 -2.25 -5.10 -3.84
CA SER A 62 -3.05 -4.18 -4.65
C SER A 62 -4.39 -4.78 -5.13
N GLY A 63 -4.42 -6.07 -5.39
CA GLY A 63 -5.64 -6.78 -5.76
C GLY A 63 -6.69 -6.89 -4.66
N TYR A 64 -6.36 -6.51 -3.44
CA TYR A 64 -7.27 -6.52 -2.28
C TYR A 64 -7.77 -5.13 -1.89
N VAL A 65 -7.42 -4.11 -2.66
CA VAL A 65 -7.90 -2.75 -2.42
C VAL A 65 -9.32 -2.59 -2.93
N GLY A 66 -10.21 -2.16 -2.04
CA GLY A 66 -11.61 -1.92 -2.40
C GLY A 66 -12.52 -1.88 -1.17
N ARG A 67 -13.79 -1.65 -1.44
CA ARG A 67 -14.80 -1.56 -0.39
C ARG A 67 -14.92 -2.89 0.37
N GLY A 68 -14.81 -2.84 1.69
CA GLY A 68 -14.86 -4.01 2.56
C GLY A 68 -13.55 -4.79 2.68
N MET A 69 -12.48 -4.29 2.05
CA MET A 69 -11.13 -4.85 2.05
C MET A 69 -10.12 -3.76 2.43
N LEU A 70 -8.92 -3.76 1.83
CA LEU A 70 -7.91 -2.72 2.08
C LEU A 70 -8.37 -1.35 1.55
N ASP A 71 -8.02 -0.30 2.30
CA ASP A 71 -8.18 1.08 1.84
C ASP A 71 -6.98 1.52 0.99
N ALA A 72 -5.78 0.99 1.27
CA ALA A 72 -4.61 1.17 0.42
C ALA A 72 -3.65 -0.01 0.48
N ALA A 73 -2.85 -0.14 -0.58
CA ALA A 73 -1.73 -1.08 -0.67
C ALA A 73 -0.48 -0.40 -1.20
N CYS A 74 0.64 -0.55 -0.49
CA CYS A 74 1.96 -0.07 -0.89
C CYS A 74 2.65 -1.13 -1.76
N CYS A 75 2.98 -0.77 -2.99
CA CYS A 75 3.61 -1.67 -3.95
C CYS A 75 5.11 -1.36 -4.02
N GLY A 76 5.91 -2.16 -3.33
CA GLY A 76 7.37 -2.06 -3.42
C GLY A 76 7.89 -2.46 -4.80
N GLU A 77 9.16 -2.27 -5.04
CA GLU A 77 9.81 -2.79 -6.24
C GLU A 77 9.70 -4.33 -6.29
N VAL A 78 10.03 -4.93 -7.43
CA VAL A 78 9.87 -6.38 -7.63
C VAL A 78 10.60 -7.14 -6.52
N PHE A 79 9.84 -7.90 -5.72
CA PHE A 79 10.29 -8.65 -4.55
C PHE A 79 11.08 -7.84 -3.51
N THR A 80 10.83 -6.54 -3.43
CA THR A 80 11.46 -5.63 -2.46
C THR A 80 10.38 -4.93 -1.63
N SER A 81 10.55 -4.89 -0.32
CA SER A 81 9.61 -4.23 0.59
C SER A 81 9.43 -2.75 0.25
N PRO A 82 8.21 -2.20 0.39
CA PRO A 82 8.00 -0.77 0.23
C PRO A 82 8.80 0.00 1.28
N VAL A 83 9.25 1.18 0.90
CA VAL A 83 10.00 2.07 1.81
C VAL A 83 9.04 2.80 2.78
N PRO A 84 9.53 3.26 3.95
CA PRO A 84 8.69 3.94 4.94
C PRO A 84 7.89 5.11 4.39
N ASP A 85 8.45 5.90 3.48
CA ASP A 85 7.77 7.05 2.86
C ASP A 85 6.53 6.62 2.05
N GLN A 86 6.58 5.49 1.37
CA GLN A 86 5.40 4.93 0.68
C GLN A 86 4.31 4.55 1.68
N VAL A 87 4.69 3.92 2.78
CA VAL A 87 3.76 3.52 3.84
C VAL A 87 3.15 4.74 4.51
N MET A 88 3.95 5.79 4.74
CA MET A 88 3.48 7.08 5.27
C MET A 88 2.47 7.74 4.33
N ALA A 89 2.77 7.80 3.04
CA ALA A 89 1.85 8.36 2.04
C ALA A 89 0.50 7.63 2.04
N ALA A 90 0.53 6.29 2.08
CA ALA A 90 -0.69 5.48 2.18
C ALA A 90 -1.46 5.75 3.48
N THR A 91 -0.75 5.79 4.61
CA THR A 91 -1.32 6.02 5.94
C THR A 91 -2.07 7.35 6.01
N HIS A 92 -1.45 8.42 5.56
CA HIS A 92 -2.09 9.75 5.54
C HIS A 92 -3.29 9.81 4.61
N ALA A 93 -3.21 9.17 3.45
CA ALA A 93 -4.27 9.23 2.45
C ALA A 93 -5.53 8.46 2.86
N VAL A 94 -5.42 7.46 3.72
CA VAL A 94 -6.59 6.65 4.15
C VAL A 94 -7.13 7.04 5.51
N ASP A 95 -6.45 7.91 6.26
CA ASP A 95 -6.92 8.34 7.58
C ASP A 95 -8.20 9.16 7.46
N GLY A 96 -9.28 8.60 7.96
CA GLY A 96 -10.59 9.22 8.08
C GLY A 96 -10.86 9.81 9.47
N GLY A 97 -9.84 9.98 10.30
CA GLY A 97 -9.91 10.51 11.66
C GLY A 97 -10.07 9.46 12.77
N ALA A 98 -10.19 8.18 12.42
CA ALA A 98 -10.28 7.07 13.39
C ALA A 98 -8.96 6.29 13.55
N GLY A 99 -7.91 6.72 12.84
CA GLY A 99 -6.62 6.05 12.81
C GLY A 99 -6.51 4.99 11.70
N VAL A 100 -5.36 4.33 11.66
CA VAL A 100 -5.00 3.38 10.61
C VAL A 100 -4.46 2.09 11.21
N LEU A 101 -4.89 0.96 10.67
CA LEU A 101 -4.34 -0.35 10.98
C LEU A 101 -3.44 -0.82 9.83
N HIS A 102 -2.19 -1.10 10.15
CA HIS A 102 -1.26 -1.75 9.24
C HIS A 102 -1.37 -3.27 9.36
N ILE A 103 -1.60 -3.95 8.25
CA ILE A 103 -1.58 -5.41 8.15
C ILE A 103 -0.29 -5.80 7.44
N VAL A 104 0.67 -6.32 8.19
CA VAL A 104 2.07 -6.44 7.77
C VAL A 104 2.44 -7.90 7.54
N LYS A 105 3.04 -8.22 6.40
CA LYS A 105 3.62 -9.54 6.18
C LYS A 105 4.81 -9.77 7.10
N ASN A 106 4.98 -11.00 7.56
CA ASN A 106 6.09 -11.40 8.44
C ASN A 106 7.42 -11.58 7.67
N TYR A 107 7.81 -10.53 6.93
CA TYR A 107 9.14 -10.43 6.30
C TYR A 107 9.92 -9.32 6.98
N THR A 108 11.21 -9.53 7.20
CA THR A 108 12.06 -8.60 7.97
C THR A 108 11.99 -7.16 7.43
N GLY A 109 12.08 -6.98 6.12
CA GLY A 109 12.01 -5.65 5.50
C GLY A 109 10.63 -5.00 5.65
N ASP A 110 9.55 -5.76 5.44
CA ASP A 110 8.20 -5.26 5.59
C ASP A 110 7.93 -4.85 7.04
N VAL A 111 8.25 -5.69 8.01
CA VAL A 111 8.07 -5.38 9.44
C VAL A 111 8.84 -4.12 9.81
N MET A 112 10.13 -4.05 9.47
CA MET A 112 10.98 -2.89 9.81
C MET A 112 10.45 -1.59 9.19
N ASN A 113 10.08 -1.60 7.92
CA ASN A 113 9.64 -0.38 7.22
C ASN A 113 8.25 0.08 7.65
N PHE A 114 7.32 -0.86 7.91
CA PHE A 114 6.01 -0.53 8.44
C PHE A 114 6.07 -0.03 9.89
N ASP A 115 6.92 -0.62 10.74
CA ASP A 115 7.12 -0.16 12.11
C ASP A 115 7.69 1.27 12.11
N MET A 116 8.70 1.55 11.29
CA MET A 116 9.27 2.90 11.16
C MET A 116 8.21 3.91 10.72
N ALA A 117 7.39 3.58 9.72
CA ALA A 117 6.32 4.45 9.26
C ALA A 117 5.25 4.67 10.35
N ALA A 118 4.89 3.64 11.11
CA ALA A 118 3.94 3.74 12.21
C ALA A 118 4.46 4.66 13.33
N GLU A 119 5.73 4.54 13.70
CA GLU A 119 6.37 5.40 14.68
C GLU A 119 6.37 6.87 14.21
N MET A 120 6.74 7.12 12.96
CA MET A 120 6.74 8.46 12.37
C MET A 120 5.33 9.05 12.33
N ALA A 121 4.32 8.30 11.89
CA ALA A 121 2.94 8.75 11.85
C ALA A 121 2.41 9.13 13.23
N ASN A 122 2.63 8.30 14.23
CA ASN A 122 2.22 8.56 15.61
C ASN A 122 2.93 9.79 16.22
N ALA A 123 4.22 9.97 15.92
CA ALA A 123 5.03 11.04 16.51
C ALA A 123 4.83 12.40 15.81
N GLU A 124 4.75 12.41 14.49
CA GLU A 124 4.86 13.64 13.69
C GLU A 124 3.52 14.15 13.16
N SER A 125 2.61 13.26 12.77
CA SER A 125 1.36 13.64 12.12
C SER A 125 0.12 13.54 13.01
N GLY A 126 0.24 12.95 14.18
CA GLY A 126 -0.88 12.72 15.09
C GLY A 126 -1.90 11.69 14.60
N VAL A 127 -1.58 10.94 13.55
CA VAL A 127 -2.39 9.82 13.07
C VAL A 127 -2.09 8.61 13.94
N ARG A 128 -3.09 8.11 14.65
CA ARG A 128 -2.93 6.88 15.42
C ARG A 128 -2.75 5.68 14.49
N VAL A 129 -1.64 4.99 14.61
CA VAL A 129 -1.35 3.78 13.85
C VAL A 129 -1.11 2.61 14.79
N GLU A 130 -1.79 1.51 14.51
CA GLU A 130 -1.53 0.19 15.11
C GLU A 130 -1.12 -0.77 14.01
N SER A 131 -0.36 -1.79 14.36
CA SER A 131 0.11 -2.79 13.40
C SER A 131 -0.20 -4.20 13.86
N VAL A 132 -0.51 -5.08 12.93
CA VAL A 132 -0.59 -6.52 13.14
C VAL A 132 0.32 -7.23 12.13
N VAL A 133 1.21 -8.07 12.62
CA VAL A 133 2.07 -8.90 11.78
C VAL A 133 1.37 -10.22 11.53
N VAL A 134 1.21 -10.56 10.25
CA VAL A 134 0.63 -11.84 9.83
C VAL A 134 1.74 -12.89 9.85
N ALA A 135 1.81 -13.63 10.92
CA ALA A 135 2.76 -14.71 11.16
C ALA A 135 2.04 -16.06 10.99
N ASP A 136 2.13 -16.60 9.79
CA ASP A 136 1.54 -17.88 9.41
C ASP A 136 2.50 -19.07 9.61
#